data_b13ff1e9750132a5f7a6111dbc935f0f
#
_entry.id   b13ff1e9750132a5f7a6111dbc935f0f
#
_cell.length_a   1.000
_cell.length_b   1.000
_cell.length_c   1.000
_cell.angle_alpha   90.00
_cell.angle_beta   90.00
_cell.angle_gamma   90.00
#
_symmetry.space_group_name_H-M   'P 1'
#
loop_
_entity.id
_entity.type
_entity.pdbx_description
1 polymer ?
#
loop_
_entity_poly.entity_id
_entity_poly.type
_entity_poly.pdbx_seq_one_letter_code
_entity_poly.pdbx_strand_id
1 'polypeptide(L)' 'MNRDAVASSNIASIGYDERAQTLEIEFTDGSVYQYYNVEAALFEQLMQAPSKGQFLHVYIKNAYPFSRVG' A
#
# COMPACT_ATOMS: atom_id res chain seq x y z
N MET A 1 12.08 2.33 4.86
CA MET A 1 11.44 1.36 3.93
C MET A 1 11.56 1.88 2.51
N ASN A 2 12.03 1.05 1.61
CA ASN A 2 12.12 1.41 0.21
C ASN A 2 10.76 1.23 -0.46
N ARG A 3 10.37 2.20 -1.29
CA ARG A 3 9.14 2.15 -2.06
C ARG A 3 9.44 2.17 -3.54
N ASP A 4 8.67 1.40 -4.30
CA ASP A 4 8.76 1.39 -5.75
C ASP A 4 7.67 2.29 -6.34
N ALA A 5 8.05 3.10 -7.31
CA ALA A 5 7.08 3.91 -8.05
C ALA A 5 6.14 3.02 -8.84
N VAL A 6 4.86 3.38 -8.86
CA VAL A 6 3.84 2.62 -9.58
C VAL A 6 3.03 3.53 -10.49
N ALA A 7 2.49 2.94 -11.55
CA ALA A 7 1.58 3.66 -12.47
C ALA A 7 0.17 3.57 -11.90
N SER A 8 -0.29 4.65 -11.27
CA SER A 8 -1.62 4.74 -10.69
C SER A 8 -2.07 6.20 -10.69
N SER A 9 -3.37 6.43 -10.73
CA SER A 9 -3.90 7.80 -10.73
C SER A 9 -3.76 8.48 -9.38
N ASN A 10 -3.74 7.72 -8.27
CA ASN A 10 -3.70 8.30 -6.92
C ASN A 10 -2.63 7.70 -6.01
N ILE A 11 -1.91 6.68 -6.43
CA ILE A 11 -0.80 6.10 -5.66
C ILE A 11 0.51 6.41 -6.39
N ALA A 12 1.47 7.01 -5.67
CA ALA A 12 2.77 7.37 -6.25
C ALA A 12 3.79 6.25 -6.07
N SER A 13 3.82 5.61 -4.91
CA SER A 13 4.78 4.54 -4.64
C SER A 13 4.27 3.59 -3.57
N ILE A 14 4.79 2.36 -3.58
CA ILE A 14 4.39 1.30 -2.64
C ILE A 14 5.64 0.62 -2.11
N GLY A 15 5.70 0.43 -0.81
CA GLY A 15 6.73 -0.35 -0.14
C GLY A 15 6.13 -1.39 0.78
N TYR A 16 6.91 -2.42 1.08
CA TYR A 16 6.46 -3.49 1.96
C TYR A 16 7.61 -4.02 2.79
N ASP A 17 7.36 -4.19 4.08
CA ASP A 17 8.28 -4.85 4.99
C ASP A 17 7.68 -6.18 5.40
N GLU A 18 8.23 -7.26 4.85
CA GLU A 18 7.69 -8.60 5.06
C GLU A 18 7.83 -9.03 6.52
N ARG A 19 8.91 -8.67 7.19
CA ARG A 19 9.14 -9.07 8.59
C ARG A 19 8.14 -8.39 9.52
N ALA A 20 7.84 -7.13 9.27
CA ALA A 20 6.88 -6.37 10.08
C ALA A 20 5.46 -6.49 9.56
N GLN A 21 5.26 -7.11 8.39
CA GLN A 21 3.96 -7.18 7.70
C GLN A 21 3.33 -5.80 7.53
N THR A 22 4.16 -4.82 7.21
CA THR A 22 3.75 -3.42 7.07
C THR A 22 3.81 -3.02 5.62
N LEU A 23 2.67 -2.55 5.10
CA LEU A 23 2.53 -2.01 3.76
C LEU A 23 2.56 -0.49 3.87
N GLU A 24 3.41 0.16 3.06
CA GLU A 24 3.51 1.62 3.05
C GLU A 24 3.10 2.17 1.70
N ILE A 25 2.18 3.12 1.72
CA ILE A 25 1.61 3.72 0.51
C ILE A 25 1.88 5.21 0.53
N GLU A 26 2.54 5.72 -0.52
CA GLU A 26 2.61 7.16 -0.78
C GLU A 26 1.57 7.50 -1.83
N PHE A 27 0.68 8.43 -1.48
CA PHE A 27 -0.33 8.93 -2.40
C PHE A 27 0.20 10.12 -3.20
N THR A 28 -0.45 10.42 -4.33
CA THR A 28 0.00 11.50 -5.21
C THR A 28 -0.13 12.89 -4.60
N ASP A 29 -0.90 13.04 -3.52
CA ASP A 29 -0.97 14.29 -2.76
C ASP A 29 0.19 14.46 -1.76
N GLY A 30 1.11 13.49 -1.70
CA GLY A 30 2.26 13.52 -0.83
C GLY A 30 2.05 12.86 0.52
N SER A 31 0.82 12.46 0.87
CA SER A 31 0.59 11.76 2.13
C SER A 31 1.13 10.33 2.09
N VAL A 32 1.60 9.84 3.23
CA VAL A 32 2.15 8.49 3.36
C VAL A 32 1.42 7.78 4.50
N TYR A 33 0.92 6.58 4.20
CA TYR A 33 0.20 5.75 5.16
C TYR A 33 0.87 4.40 5.29
N GLN A 34 0.82 3.83 6.50
CA GLN A 34 1.22 2.45 6.74
C GLN A 34 -0.01 1.64 7.16
N TYR A 35 -0.11 0.43 6.59
CA TYR A 35 -1.16 -0.53 6.93
C TYR A 35 -0.48 -1.75 7.55
N TYR A 36 -1.02 -2.23 8.68
CA TYR A 36 -0.36 -3.23 9.51
C TYR A 36 -1.04 -4.59 9.39
N ASN A 37 -0.28 -5.64 9.69
CA ASN A 37 -0.74 -7.04 9.62
C ASN A 37 -1.10 -7.45 8.20
N VAL A 38 -0.44 -6.87 7.20
CA VAL A 38 -0.67 -7.19 5.80
C VAL A 38 0.24 -8.35 5.41
N GLU A 39 -0.37 -9.46 4.99
CA GLU A 39 0.38 -10.64 4.58
C GLU A 39 1.08 -10.41 3.24
N ALA A 40 2.23 -11.08 3.04
CA ALA A 40 2.99 -10.95 1.79
C ALA A 40 2.14 -11.30 0.57
N ALA A 41 1.27 -12.31 0.69
CA ALA A 41 0.40 -12.70 -0.43
C ALA A 41 -0.53 -11.58 -0.86
N LEU A 42 -1.05 -10.81 0.10
CA LEU A 42 -1.92 -9.67 -0.24
C LEU A 42 -1.13 -8.54 -0.89
N PHE A 43 0.08 -8.28 -0.40
CA PHE A 43 0.97 -7.30 -1.04
C PHE A 43 1.25 -7.70 -2.50
N GLU A 44 1.53 -8.97 -2.76
CA GLU A 44 1.80 -9.43 -4.12
C GLU A 44 0.57 -9.27 -5.01
N GLN A 45 -0.63 -9.53 -4.49
CA GLN A 45 -1.87 -9.31 -5.24
C GLN A 45 -2.06 -7.83 -5.57
N LEU A 46 -1.76 -6.95 -4.63
CA LEU A 46 -1.81 -5.51 -4.88
C LEU A 46 -0.88 -5.11 -6.01
N MET A 47 0.36 -5.63 -5.99
CA MET A 47 1.36 -5.27 -7.01
C MET A 47 0.99 -5.79 -8.41
N GLN A 48 0.17 -6.84 -8.49
CA GLN A 48 -0.30 -7.40 -9.76
C GLN A 48 -1.66 -6.85 -10.19
N ALA A 49 -2.31 -6.06 -9.35
CA ALA A 49 -3.65 -5.55 -9.65
C ALA A 49 -3.61 -4.58 -10.84
N PRO A 50 -4.57 -4.66 -11.77
CA PRO A 50 -4.67 -3.69 -12.87
C PRO A 50 -4.89 -2.27 -12.38
N SER A 51 -5.67 -2.09 -11.30
CA SER A 51 -5.86 -0.82 -10.63
C SER A 51 -5.46 -0.97 -9.18
N LYS A 52 -4.27 -0.48 -8.83
CA LYS A 52 -3.75 -0.57 -7.47
C LYS A 52 -4.54 0.29 -6.50
N GLY A 53 -5.00 1.45 -6.94
CA GLY A 53 -5.82 2.32 -6.12
C GLY A 53 -7.15 1.68 -5.75
N GLN A 54 -7.81 1.03 -6.72
CA GLN A 54 -9.07 0.34 -6.46
C GLN A 54 -8.86 -0.88 -5.57
N PHE A 55 -7.79 -1.64 -5.81
CA PHE A 55 -7.46 -2.80 -4.97
C PHE A 55 -7.25 -2.38 -3.51
N LEU A 56 -6.48 -1.32 -3.30
CA LEU A 56 -6.24 -0.78 -1.97
C LEU A 56 -7.56 -0.38 -1.30
N HIS A 57 -8.41 0.34 -2.03
CA HIS A 57 -9.69 0.82 -1.51
C HIS A 57 -10.61 -0.34 -1.12
N VAL A 58 -10.71 -1.38 -1.97
CA VAL A 58 -11.66 -2.47 -1.77
C VAL A 58 -11.18 -3.45 -0.70
N TYR A 59 -9.88 -3.80 -0.70
CA TYR A 59 -9.40 -4.94 0.07
C TYR A 59 -8.56 -4.55 1.29
N ILE A 60 -8.00 -3.35 1.36
CA ILE A 60 -7.03 -3.00 2.39
C ILE A 60 -7.50 -1.85 3.28
N LYS A 61 -8.01 -0.78 2.68
CA LYS A 61 -8.17 0.52 3.33
C LYS A 61 -9.03 0.47 4.60
N ASN A 62 -10.09 -0.33 4.60
CA ASN A 62 -10.99 -0.46 5.77
C ASN A 62 -10.88 -1.82 6.45
N ALA A 63 -9.95 -2.68 6.02
CA ALA A 63 -9.81 -4.04 6.52
C ALA A 63 -8.61 -4.21 7.44
N TYR A 64 -7.67 -3.27 7.45
CA TYR A 64 -6.42 -3.38 8.20
C TYR A 64 -6.19 -2.14 9.05
N PRO A 65 -5.54 -2.30 10.22
CA PRO A 65 -5.12 -1.15 11.02
C PRO A 65 -4.14 -0.29 10.22
N PHE A 66 -4.20 1.01 10.41
CA PHE A 66 -3.33 1.91 9.67
C PHE A 66 -2.99 3.14 10.49
N SER A 67 -1.93 3.85 10.07
CA SER A 67 -1.64 5.19 10.55
C SER A 67 -1.05 6.03 9.43
N ARG A 68 -1.27 7.32 9.49
CA ARG A 68 -0.60 8.25 8.60
C ARG A 68 0.78 8.55 9.18
N VAL A 69 1.83 8.42 8.34
CA VAL A 69 3.22 8.61 8.77
C VAL A 69 3.94 9.72 8.02
N GLY A 70 3.30 10.29 7.02
CA GLY A 70 3.92 11.37 6.26
C GLY A 70 2.94 12.25 5.51
#